data_27e027f9ea46c74f8d779f60f5cb0b8b
#
_entry.id   27e027f9ea46c74f8d779f60f5cb0b8b
#
_cell.length_a   1.000
_cell.length_b   1.000
_cell.length_c   1.000
_cell.angle_alpha   90.00
_cell.angle_beta   90.00
_cell.angle_gamma   90.00
#
_symmetry.space_group_name_H-M   'P 1'
#
loop_
_entity.id
_entity.type
_entity.pdbx_description
1 polymer ?
#
loop_
_entity_poly.entity_id
_entity_poly.type
_entity_poly.pdbx_seq_one_letter_code
_entity_poly.pdbx_strand_id
1 'polypeptide(L)'
;MMMRLLLACACLWLAACSPTASTSLSERLVSPGGASPLLDQAHIAATIATLPNRNGYVTSSEDVRLFWRAFDAGDYGLRYRYARPRHEGGEPLDMDLRLEPPRPFHARAPRGTVVLLHGWMMSGDAMLPWSLQLAQSGYRVITIDLRNHGHSGGGPAGYGTVESDEVIDVIRALRARGEVQGPLYLFGVSYGAATALFAAEKLGGDVQGVVAMESFANAGDAIRSMIPHLLASQPHGWQAQAVAAYARWRYADQDMDAVIAAANRRLGVDLDQVDVSRAVAASRACVLLLHGDQDQHIRVDQGRRLAQASPRAHYIEMRGEDHITLPMRIDLLGGIVDDWMSRDVSAPDGLCPAPRLPLEANFMALAQGVGGSNG
;
A
#
# COMPACT_ATOMS: atom_id res chain seq x y z
N MET A 1 3.42 -48.03 15.34
CA MET A 1 4.31 -47.15 16.14
C MET A 1 5.02 -46.08 15.29
N MET A 2 5.08 -46.22 13.93
CA MET A 2 5.72 -45.24 13.01
C MET A 2 4.88 -43.97 12.71
N MET A 3 3.55 -44.00 12.80
CA MET A 3 2.68 -42.86 12.47
C MET A 3 2.68 -41.71 13.48
N ARG A 4 3.04 -41.99 14.75
CA ARG A 4 3.15 -40.94 15.79
C ARG A 4 4.45 -40.15 15.76
N LEU A 5 5.52 -40.68 15.17
CA LEU A 5 6.79 -39.94 15.00
C LEU A 5 6.73 -38.93 13.86
N LEU A 6 5.96 -39.18 12.79
CA LEU A 6 5.84 -38.25 11.67
C LEU A 6 5.02 -37.00 12.02
N LEU A 7 4.01 -37.11 12.90
CA LEU A 7 3.27 -35.94 13.40
C LEU A 7 4.13 -35.06 14.33
N ALA A 8 4.98 -35.66 15.15
CA ALA A 8 5.87 -34.91 16.05
C ALA A 8 6.96 -34.14 15.27
N CYS A 9 7.49 -34.72 14.18
CA CYS A 9 8.43 -34.03 13.30
C CYS A 9 7.79 -32.88 12.50
N ALA A 10 6.55 -33.03 12.03
CA ALA A 10 5.84 -31.96 11.35
C ALA A 10 5.55 -30.76 12.27
N CYS A 11 5.21 -31.00 13.53
CA CYS A 11 5.04 -29.94 14.53
C CYS A 11 6.36 -29.22 14.88
N LEU A 12 7.49 -29.93 14.89
CA LEU A 12 8.81 -29.35 15.14
C LEU A 12 9.32 -28.53 13.94
N TRP A 13 8.97 -28.91 12.71
CA TRP A 13 9.31 -28.12 11.51
C TRP A 13 8.48 -26.83 11.38
N LEU A 14 7.22 -26.85 11.83
CA LEU A 14 6.39 -25.64 11.88
C LEU A 14 6.85 -24.66 12.97
N ALA A 15 7.44 -25.17 14.06
CA ALA A 15 8.02 -24.34 15.11
C ALA A 15 9.40 -23.74 14.74
N ALA A 16 10.16 -24.40 13.88
CA ALA A 16 11.51 -23.98 13.50
C ALA A 16 11.56 -22.90 12.42
N CYS A 17 10.45 -22.68 11.68
CA CYS A 17 10.38 -21.69 10.58
C CYS A 17 9.70 -20.36 10.93
N SER A 18 9.33 -20.14 12.19
CA SER A 18 8.79 -18.83 12.62
C SER A 18 9.29 -18.46 14.00
N PRO A 19 10.28 -17.57 14.10
CA PRO A 19 10.66 -16.96 15.38
C PRO A 19 9.53 -16.12 16.01
N THR A 20 8.34 -16.08 15.37
CA THR A 20 7.18 -15.25 15.69
C THR A 20 6.11 -15.93 16.54
N ALA A 21 6.24 -17.22 16.87
CA ALA A 21 5.20 -17.96 17.61
C ALA A 21 5.03 -17.52 19.08
N SER A 22 5.96 -16.75 19.63
CA SER A 22 5.93 -16.27 21.03
C SER A 22 5.69 -14.76 21.17
N THR A 23 5.68 -13.99 20.08
CA THR A 23 5.52 -12.53 20.17
C THR A 23 4.09 -12.13 20.53
N SER A 24 3.96 -11.16 21.43
CA SER A 24 2.66 -10.57 21.78
C SER A 24 2.09 -9.79 20.59
N LEU A 25 0.76 -9.60 20.57
CA LEU A 25 0.13 -8.80 19.51
C LEU A 25 0.67 -7.36 19.49
N SER A 26 0.92 -6.77 20.68
CA SER A 26 1.53 -5.45 20.77
C SER A 26 2.95 -5.38 20.20
N GLU A 27 3.74 -6.45 20.29
CA GLU A 27 5.07 -6.51 19.66
C GLU A 27 4.99 -6.53 18.14
N ARG A 28 3.98 -7.22 17.59
CA ARG A 28 3.71 -7.20 16.14
C ARG A 28 3.30 -5.82 15.63
N LEU A 29 2.57 -5.05 16.43
CA LEU A 29 2.25 -3.67 16.09
C LEU A 29 3.49 -2.75 16.11
N VAL A 30 4.47 -3.05 16.95
CA VAL A 30 5.73 -2.29 17.02
C VAL A 30 6.66 -2.59 15.85
N SER A 31 6.71 -3.84 15.41
CA SER A 31 7.59 -4.26 14.32
C SER A 31 6.80 -5.13 13.33
N PRO A 32 6.09 -4.49 12.39
CA PRO A 32 5.14 -5.15 11.49
C PRO A 32 5.81 -5.97 10.36
N GLY A 33 7.09 -6.25 10.46
CA GLY A 33 7.82 -7.04 9.46
C GLY A 33 7.20 -8.41 9.22
N GLY A 34 7.63 -9.03 8.14
CA GLY A 34 7.17 -10.34 7.70
C GLY A 34 6.83 -10.35 6.22
N ALA A 35 6.39 -11.51 5.73
CA ALA A 35 5.95 -11.69 4.36
C ALA A 35 4.45 -11.99 4.34
N SER A 36 3.71 -11.31 3.50
CA SER A 36 2.30 -11.62 3.27
C SER A 36 2.17 -13.03 2.67
N PRO A 37 1.34 -13.91 3.24
CA PRO A 37 1.07 -15.21 2.66
C PRO A 37 0.27 -15.16 1.35
N LEU A 38 -0.24 -13.98 1.00
CA LEU A 38 -1.00 -13.75 -0.24
C LEU A 38 -0.11 -13.61 -1.48
N LEU A 39 1.21 -13.46 -1.29
CA LEU A 39 2.15 -13.18 -2.38
C LEU A 39 3.17 -14.31 -2.52
N ASP A 40 3.34 -14.81 -3.74
CA ASP A 40 4.47 -15.67 -4.10
C ASP A 40 5.73 -14.82 -4.30
N GLN A 41 6.41 -14.53 -3.20
CA GLN A 41 7.62 -13.70 -3.16
C GLN A 41 8.71 -14.23 -4.11
N ALA A 42 8.86 -15.56 -4.20
CA ALA A 42 9.88 -16.17 -5.04
C ALA A 42 9.58 -15.95 -6.53
N HIS A 43 8.33 -16.09 -6.93
CA HIS A 43 7.90 -15.86 -8.29
C HIS A 43 8.04 -14.37 -8.68
N ILE A 44 7.65 -13.46 -7.80
CA ILE A 44 7.79 -12.01 -8.02
C ILE A 44 9.28 -11.65 -8.17
N ALA A 45 10.14 -12.12 -7.27
CA ALA A 45 11.58 -11.86 -7.34
C ALA A 45 12.21 -12.41 -8.63
N ALA A 46 11.85 -13.63 -9.04
CA ALA A 46 12.30 -14.23 -10.30
C ALA A 46 11.84 -13.40 -11.50
N THR A 47 10.62 -12.91 -11.49
CA THR A 47 10.08 -12.04 -12.55
C THR A 47 10.86 -10.72 -12.61
N ILE A 48 11.08 -10.04 -11.49
CA ILE A 48 11.84 -8.80 -11.42
C ILE A 48 13.27 -8.97 -11.95
N ALA A 49 13.91 -10.11 -11.68
CA ALA A 49 15.26 -10.41 -12.16
C ALA A 49 15.37 -10.45 -13.70
N THR A 50 14.26 -10.64 -14.40
CA THR A 50 14.23 -10.63 -15.90
C THR A 50 14.00 -9.24 -16.48
N LEU A 51 13.64 -8.26 -15.66
CA LEU A 51 13.25 -6.92 -16.11
C LEU A 51 14.39 -5.92 -15.94
N PRO A 52 14.54 -4.96 -16.87
CA PRO A 52 15.47 -3.85 -16.67
C PRO A 52 15.02 -3.00 -15.48
N ASN A 53 15.86 -2.94 -14.46
CA ASN A 53 15.64 -2.13 -13.27
C ASN A 53 16.95 -1.71 -12.65
N ARG A 54 16.91 -0.69 -11.78
CA ARG A 54 18.02 -0.29 -10.90
C ARG A 54 17.54 -0.38 -9.47
N ASN A 55 18.44 -0.66 -8.55
CA ASN A 55 18.13 -0.71 -7.13
C ASN A 55 19.33 -0.32 -6.28
N GLY A 56 19.10 -0.12 -5.01
CA GLY A 56 20.14 0.23 -4.07
C GLY A 56 19.59 0.58 -2.70
N TYR A 57 20.41 1.25 -1.92
CA TYR A 57 20.06 1.64 -0.57
C TYR A 57 20.31 3.13 -0.33
N VAL A 58 19.51 3.68 0.56
CA VAL A 58 19.71 4.98 1.19
C VAL A 58 19.62 4.78 2.69
N THR A 59 20.56 5.36 3.44
CA THR A 59 20.46 5.43 4.90
C THR A 59 19.71 6.70 5.27
N SER A 60 18.65 6.58 6.06
CA SER A 60 17.87 7.71 6.54
C SER A 60 18.60 8.48 7.64
N SER A 61 18.06 9.64 8.02
CA SER A 61 18.53 10.43 9.17
C SER A 61 18.42 9.68 10.51
N GLU A 62 17.52 8.69 10.59
CA GLU A 62 17.35 7.78 11.73
C GLU A 62 18.27 6.54 11.69
N ASP A 63 19.29 6.55 10.82
CA ASP A 63 20.24 5.45 10.60
C ASP A 63 19.59 4.13 10.15
N VAL A 64 18.42 4.20 9.53
CA VAL A 64 17.76 3.05 8.93
C VAL A 64 18.15 2.93 7.45
N ARG A 65 18.63 1.77 7.07
CA ARG A 65 19.01 1.46 5.69
C ARG A 65 17.78 1.04 4.89
N LEU A 66 17.34 1.87 3.95
CA LEU A 66 16.13 1.69 3.16
C LEU A 66 16.46 1.25 1.75
N PHE A 67 15.82 0.17 1.30
CA PHE A 67 15.96 -0.36 -0.05
C PHE A 67 15.00 0.37 -1.01
N TRP A 68 15.49 0.67 -2.19
CA TRP A 68 14.69 1.22 -3.27
C TRP A 68 14.96 0.47 -4.58
N ARG A 69 13.98 0.46 -5.47
CA ARG A 69 14.09 -0.07 -6.84
C ARG A 69 13.42 0.90 -7.81
N ALA A 70 14.06 1.10 -8.97
CA ALA A 70 13.54 1.98 -10.01
C ALA A 70 13.33 1.23 -11.33
N PHE A 71 12.20 1.52 -11.97
CA PHE A 71 11.85 1.14 -13.32
C PHE A 71 11.78 2.40 -14.19
N ASP A 72 12.49 2.40 -15.32
CA ASP A 72 12.44 3.53 -16.25
C ASP A 72 11.13 3.53 -17.04
N ALA A 73 10.70 4.72 -17.47
CA ALA A 73 9.61 4.85 -18.42
C ALA A 73 9.92 4.05 -19.70
N GLY A 74 9.05 3.13 -20.08
CA GLY A 74 9.27 2.26 -21.23
C GLY A 74 8.19 1.19 -21.37
N ASP A 75 8.25 0.43 -22.45
CA ASP A 75 7.33 -0.68 -22.67
C ASP A 75 7.89 -1.96 -22.06
N TYR A 76 7.21 -2.47 -21.06
CA TYR A 76 7.52 -3.75 -20.40
C TYR A 76 6.69 -4.91 -20.95
N GLY A 77 5.84 -4.67 -21.95
CA GLY A 77 4.94 -5.67 -22.50
C GLY A 77 3.95 -6.21 -21.50
N LEU A 78 3.58 -5.39 -20.51
CA LEU A 78 2.61 -5.78 -19.48
C LEU A 78 1.25 -6.02 -20.12
N ARG A 79 0.72 -7.22 -19.94
CA ARG A 79 -0.66 -7.60 -20.19
C ARG A 79 -1.26 -8.03 -18.87
N TYR A 80 -2.26 -7.33 -18.42
CA TYR A 80 -2.91 -7.58 -17.14
C TYR A 80 -4.39 -7.85 -17.35
N ARG A 81 -4.89 -8.90 -16.73
CA ARG A 81 -6.31 -9.24 -16.71
C ARG A 81 -6.69 -9.62 -15.29
N TYR A 82 -7.76 -9.02 -14.82
CA TYR A 82 -8.39 -9.35 -13.56
C TYR A 82 -9.75 -10.01 -13.84
N ALA A 83 -9.99 -11.16 -13.25
CA ALA A 83 -11.30 -11.83 -13.34
C ALA A 83 -11.76 -12.19 -11.93
N ARG A 84 -12.93 -11.70 -11.54
CA ARG A 84 -13.60 -12.16 -10.32
C ARG A 84 -14.21 -13.53 -10.55
N PRO A 85 -14.08 -14.43 -9.57
CA PRO A 85 -14.89 -15.66 -9.56
C PRO A 85 -16.37 -15.29 -9.57
N ARG A 86 -17.15 -15.96 -10.41
CA ARG A 86 -18.60 -15.66 -10.58
C ARG A 86 -19.47 -16.20 -9.45
N HIS A 87 -18.92 -16.94 -8.50
CA HIS A 87 -19.66 -17.59 -7.43
C HIS A 87 -19.06 -17.31 -6.05
N GLU A 88 -19.90 -17.10 -5.05
CA GLU A 88 -19.54 -16.90 -3.63
C GLU A 88 -18.90 -18.14 -2.96
N GLY A 89 -18.45 -19.11 -3.73
CA GLY A 89 -17.94 -20.40 -3.28
C GLY A 89 -16.43 -20.50 -3.08
N GLY A 90 -15.69 -19.38 -3.02
CA GLY A 90 -14.30 -19.42 -2.58
C GLY A 90 -13.29 -19.87 -3.64
N GLU A 91 -13.58 -19.70 -4.93
CA GLU A 91 -12.56 -19.84 -5.96
C GLU A 91 -11.48 -18.76 -5.80
N PRO A 92 -10.21 -19.11 -5.97
CA PRO A 92 -9.12 -18.13 -5.87
C PRO A 92 -9.30 -17.02 -6.89
N LEU A 93 -8.86 -15.83 -6.51
CA LEU A 93 -8.83 -14.66 -7.37
C LEU A 93 -8.03 -15.00 -8.64
N ASP A 94 -8.64 -14.87 -9.82
CA ASP A 94 -7.96 -15.12 -11.09
C ASP A 94 -7.32 -13.83 -11.60
N MET A 95 -6.00 -13.73 -11.43
CA MET A 95 -5.19 -12.68 -12.00
C MET A 95 -4.24 -13.26 -13.03
N ASP A 96 -4.33 -12.79 -14.26
CA ASP A 96 -3.37 -13.13 -15.31
C ASP A 96 -2.48 -11.90 -15.57
N LEU A 97 -1.20 -12.03 -15.20
CA LEU A 97 -0.18 -11.03 -15.45
C LEU A 97 0.87 -11.65 -16.38
N ARG A 98 0.97 -11.13 -17.60
CA ARG A 98 1.96 -11.56 -18.58
C ARG A 98 2.89 -10.41 -18.94
N LEU A 99 4.15 -10.74 -19.11
CA LEU A 99 5.20 -9.79 -19.46
C LEU A 99 5.87 -10.25 -20.75
N GLU A 100 5.79 -9.41 -21.76
CA GLU A 100 6.43 -9.63 -23.07
C GLU A 100 7.27 -8.40 -23.45
N PRO A 101 8.35 -8.10 -22.68
CA PRO A 101 9.13 -6.89 -22.91
C PRO A 101 9.80 -6.96 -24.29
N PRO A 102 9.77 -5.86 -25.05
CA PRO A 102 10.47 -5.79 -26.34
C PRO A 102 11.97 -5.94 -26.11
N ARG A 103 12.65 -6.57 -27.07
CA ARG A 103 14.09 -6.73 -27.05
C ARG A 103 14.72 -6.08 -28.28
N PRO A 104 15.61 -5.10 -28.11
CA PRO A 104 16.07 -4.51 -26.84
C PRO A 104 15.02 -3.63 -26.17
N PHE A 105 15.09 -3.51 -24.83
CA PHE A 105 14.30 -2.55 -24.05
C PHE A 105 14.80 -1.13 -24.33
N HIS A 106 13.87 -0.21 -24.58
CA HIS A 106 14.17 1.19 -24.82
C HIS A 106 13.51 2.06 -23.74
N ALA A 107 14.34 2.63 -22.88
CA ALA A 107 13.89 3.64 -21.94
C ALA A 107 13.48 4.93 -22.67
N ARG A 108 12.43 5.58 -22.20
CA ARG A 108 11.95 6.88 -22.67
C ARG A 108 12.23 7.96 -21.63
N ALA A 109 12.29 9.22 -22.05
CA ALA A 109 12.30 10.34 -21.13
C ALA A 109 11.02 10.30 -20.27
N PRO A 110 11.13 10.34 -18.94
CA PRO A 110 9.96 10.21 -18.07
C PRO A 110 9.13 11.51 -18.07
N ARG A 111 7.80 11.36 -18.03
CA ARG A 111 6.85 12.47 -17.84
C ARG A 111 6.89 13.01 -16.41
N GLY A 112 7.42 12.27 -15.49
CA GLY A 112 7.54 12.55 -14.07
C GLY A 112 8.03 11.31 -13.32
N THR A 113 8.11 11.41 -12.02
CA THR A 113 8.50 10.29 -11.13
C THR A 113 7.37 9.95 -10.20
N VAL A 114 7.06 8.67 -10.07
CA VAL A 114 6.09 8.14 -9.09
C VAL A 114 6.84 7.30 -8.07
N VAL A 115 6.71 7.65 -6.79
CA VAL A 115 7.21 6.85 -5.67
C VAL A 115 6.07 5.99 -5.14
N LEU A 116 6.25 4.66 -5.21
CA LEU A 116 5.27 3.66 -4.77
C LEU A 116 5.61 3.13 -3.38
N LEU A 117 4.63 3.13 -2.49
CA LEU A 117 4.73 2.69 -1.10
C LEU A 117 3.74 1.54 -0.84
N HIS A 118 4.28 0.42 -0.40
CA HIS A 118 3.53 -0.82 -0.19
C HIS A 118 2.73 -0.84 1.11
N GLY A 119 1.78 -1.77 1.21
CA GLY A 119 0.99 -2.02 2.42
C GLY A 119 1.75 -2.80 3.51
N TRP A 120 1.10 -2.97 4.65
CA TRP A 120 1.60 -3.75 5.78
C TRP A 120 1.95 -5.18 5.39
N MET A 121 3.07 -5.74 5.91
CA MET A 121 3.59 -7.08 5.63
C MET A 121 3.89 -7.33 4.14
N MET A 122 4.12 -6.29 3.36
CA MET A 122 4.50 -6.37 1.95
C MET A 122 5.92 -5.81 1.76
N SER A 123 6.33 -5.68 0.52
CA SER A 123 7.55 -4.98 0.10
C SER A 123 7.29 -4.20 -1.18
N GLY A 124 8.23 -3.39 -1.61
CA GLY A 124 8.14 -2.69 -2.89
C GLY A 124 7.94 -3.63 -4.08
N ASP A 125 8.41 -4.87 -3.96
CA ASP A 125 8.24 -5.89 -5.00
C ASP A 125 6.77 -6.29 -5.20
N ALA A 126 5.92 -6.19 -4.16
CA ALA A 126 4.48 -6.40 -4.27
C ALA A 126 3.79 -5.35 -5.16
N MET A 127 4.42 -4.18 -5.33
CA MET A 127 3.93 -3.11 -6.19
C MET A 127 4.31 -3.30 -7.67
N LEU A 128 4.91 -4.43 -8.04
CA LEU A 128 5.40 -4.69 -9.41
C LEU A 128 4.33 -4.43 -10.49
N PRO A 129 3.08 -4.90 -10.38
CA PRO A 129 2.07 -4.67 -11.41
C PRO A 129 1.80 -3.16 -11.62
N TRP A 130 1.66 -2.38 -10.55
CA TRP A 130 1.53 -0.92 -10.61
C TRP A 130 2.80 -0.24 -11.14
N SER A 131 3.97 -0.75 -10.75
CA SER A 131 5.26 -0.23 -11.23
C SER A 131 5.34 -0.31 -12.75
N LEU A 132 5.00 -1.45 -13.31
CA LEU A 132 5.07 -1.67 -14.76
C LEU A 132 3.95 -0.92 -15.51
N GLN A 133 2.75 -0.85 -14.95
CA GLN A 133 1.64 -0.07 -15.52
C GLN A 133 2.02 1.41 -15.67
N LEU A 134 2.53 2.02 -14.59
CA LEU A 134 2.92 3.43 -14.59
C LEU A 134 4.17 3.68 -15.44
N ALA A 135 5.12 2.74 -15.47
CA ALA A 135 6.29 2.83 -16.35
C ALA A 135 5.88 2.80 -17.84
N GLN A 136 4.91 1.96 -18.21
CA GLN A 136 4.35 1.94 -19.56
C GLN A 136 3.57 3.23 -19.89
N SER A 137 2.92 3.85 -18.90
CA SER A 137 2.28 5.16 -19.03
C SER A 137 3.28 6.32 -19.15
N GLY A 138 4.59 6.05 -19.02
CA GLY A 138 5.65 7.01 -19.27
C GLY A 138 6.23 7.67 -18.02
N TYR A 139 6.02 7.12 -16.84
CA TYR A 139 6.64 7.61 -15.61
C TYR A 139 7.90 6.80 -15.27
N ARG A 140 8.88 7.45 -14.64
CA ARG A 140 9.87 6.71 -13.85
C ARG A 140 9.20 6.30 -12.55
N VAL A 141 9.32 5.03 -12.19
CA VAL A 141 8.70 4.48 -10.99
C VAL A 141 9.76 4.06 -10.01
N ILE A 142 9.63 4.47 -8.76
CA ILE A 142 10.53 4.11 -7.67
C ILE A 142 9.71 3.44 -6.58
N THR A 143 9.98 2.18 -6.26
CA THR A 143 9.45 1.53 -5.07
C THR A 143 10.41 1.66 -3.92
N ILE A 144 9.90 1.82 -2.70
CA ILE A 144 10.69 1.86 -1.47
C ILE A 144 10.15 0.76 -0.54
N ASP A 145 11.05 -0.09 -0.04
CA ASP A 145 10.73 -0.95 1.08
C ASP A 145 10.72 -0.09 2.35
N LEU A 146 9.56 0.02 3.00
CA LEU A 146 9.44 0.76 4.26
C LEU A 146 10.19 0.03 5.38
N ARG A 147 10.51 0.73 6.48
CA ARG A 147 11.19 0.12 7.63
C ARG A 147 10.50 -1.18 8.07
N ASN A 148 11.27 -2.16 8.52
CA ASN A 148 10.84 -3.52 8.90
C ASN A 148 10.32 -4.40 7.75
N HIS A 149 10.33 -3.95 6.50
CA HIS A 149 9.79 -4.69 5.37
C HIS A 149 10.85 -4.96 4.29
N GLY A 150 10.63 -6.05 3.54
CA GLY A 150 11.46 -6.41 2.39
C GLY A 150 12.95 -6.46 2.72
N HIS A 151 13.74 -5.65 2.01
CA HIS A 151 15.20 -5.57 2.16
C HIS A 151 15.65 -4.41 3.05
N SER A 152 14.71 -3.63 3.59
CA SER A 152 15.00 -2.49 4.45
C SER A 152 15.32 -2.90 5.88
N GLY A 153 16.07 -2.03 6.57
CA GLY A 153 16.36 -2.18 7.99
C GLY A 153 15.13 -2.02 8.88
N GLY A 154 15.29 -2.34 10.14
CA GLY A 154 14.23 -2.32 11.14
C GLY A 154 14.31 -1.15 12.11
N GLY A 155 13.22 -0.98 12.85
CA GLY A 155 13.02 0.00 13.91
C GLY A 155 11.56 -0.01 14.37
N PRO A 156 11.19 0.73 15.42
CA PRO A 156 9.79 0.86 15.78
C PRO A 156 8.98 1.49 14.64
N ALA A 157 7.78 0.95 14.37
CA ALA A 157 6.87 1.49 13.35
C ALA A 157 6.31 2.86 13.78
N GLY A 158 6.11 3.74 12.82
CA GLY A 158 5.50 5.06 13.04
C GLY A 158 4.09 5.20 12.48
N TYR A 159 3.56 4.14 11.85
CA TYR A 159 2.25 4.16 11.19
C TYR A 159 2.10 5.31 10.17
N GLY A 160 3.17 5.55 9.43
CA GLY A 160 3.30 6.59 8.43
C GLY A 160 4.02 7.85 8.91
N THR A 161 4.06 8.13 10.21
CA THR A 161 4.68 9.37 10.72
C THR A 161 6.20 9.36 10.61
N VAL A 162 6.85 8.28 11.01
CA VAL A 162 8.30 8.08 10.91
C VAL A 162 8.68 7.66 9.50
N GLU A 163 7.93 6.73 8.91
CA GLU A 163 8.15 6.25 7.55
C GLU A 163 8.12 7.39 6.53
N SER A 164 7.30 8.41 6.74
CA SER A 164 7.25 9.58 5.85
C SER A 164 8.55 10.37 5.84
N ASP A 165 9.22 10.54 6.98
CA ASP A 165 10.52 11.20 7.05
C ASP A 165 11.60 10.40 6.31
N GLU A 166 11.59 9.08 6.48
CA GLU A 166 12.49 8.18 5.75
C GLU A 166 12.25 8.20 4.24
N VAL A 167 10.99 8.19 3.81
CA VAL A 167 10.62 8.32 2.39
C VAL A 167 11.14 9.64 1.82
N ILE A 168 11.04 10.73 2.58
CA ILE A 168 11.57 12.04 2.21
C ILE A 168 13.10 12.00 2.06
N ASP A 169 13.80 11.35 2.97
CA ASP A 169 15.25 11.18 2.91
C ASP A 169 15.67 10.40 1.64
N VAL A 170 14.95 9.31 1.33
CA VAL A 170 15.17 8.54 0.10
C VAL A 170 14.92 9.41 -1.13
N ILE A 171 13.80 10.14 -1.19
CA ILE A 171 13.46 11.03 -2.32
C ILE A 171 14.56 12.09 -2.51
N ARG A 172 15.02 12.73 -1.44
CA ARG A 172 16.10 13.75 -1.51
C ARG A 172 17.41 13.16 -2.02
N ALA A 173 17.81 12.01 -1.49
CA ALA A 173 19.02 11.32 -1.93
C ALA A 173 18.93 10.88 -3.38
N LEU A 174 17.79 10.38 -3.84
CA LEU A 174 17.57 9.96 -5.22
C LEU A 174 17.47 11.15 -6.18
N ARG A 175 16.88 12.26 -5.74
CA ARG A 175 16.86 13.51 -6.52
C ARG A 175 18.28 14.02 -6.76
N ALA A 176 19.14 13.99 -5.74
CA ALA A 176 20.55 14.37 -5.87
C ALA A 176 21.33 13.46 -6.82
N ARG A 177 20.89 12.21 -7.03
CA ARG A 177 21.48 11.24 -7.98
C ARG A 177 20.85 11.32 -9.38
N GLY A 178 19.87 12.22 -9.61
CA GLY A 178 19.15 12.34 -10.89
C GLY A 178 18.13 11.23 -11.14
N GLU A 179 17.80 10.43 -10.11
CA GLU A 179 16.79 9.39 -10.22
C GLU A 179 15.36 9.95 -10.13
N VAL A 180 15.13 11.02 -9.39
CA VAL A 180 13.83 11.74 -9.35
C VAL A 180 13.87 12.86 -10.38
N GLN A 181 13.02 12.79 -11.40
CA GLN A 181 12.95 13.72 -12.53
C GLN A 181 11.51 14.17 -12.80
N GLY A 182 11.34 15.42 -13.22
CA GLY A 182 10.04 16.01 -13.53
C GLY A 182 9.13 16.15 -12.31
N PRO A 183 7.81 16.26 -12.52
CA PRO A 183 6.83 16.27 -11.44
C PRO A 183 6.92 15.00 -10.59
N LEU A 184 6.80 15.17 -9.26
CA LEU A 184 6.85 14.07 -8.29
C LEU A 184 5.44 13.72 -7.83
N TYR A 185 5.11 12.45 -7.92
CA TYR A 185 3.89 11.86 -7.38
C TYR A 185 4.22 10.83 -6.31
N LEU A 186 3.37 10.75 -5.30
CA LEU A 186 3.40 9.65 -4.33
C LEU A 186 2.19 8.75 -4.57
N PHE A 187 2.41 7.46 -4.47
CA PHE A 187 1.36 6.47 -4.62
C PHE A 187 1.50 5.44 -3.50
N GLY A 188 0.46 5.22 -2.72
CA GLY A 188 0.51 4.26 -1.62
C GLY A 188 -0.73 3.40 -1.54
N VAL A 189 -0.55 2.22 -0.95
CA VAL A 189 -1.63 1.27 -0.62
C VAL A 189 -1.65 1.06 0.88
N SER A 190 -2.81 1.19 1.52
CA SER A 190 -3.01 0.90 2.96
C SER A 190 -2.02 1.68 3.84
N TYR A 191 -1.13 0.99 4.54
CA TYR A 191 -0.03 1.58 5.33
C TYR A 191 0.84 2.54 4.51
N GLY A 192 1.19 2.16 3.28
CA GLY A 192 1.93 3.01 2.36
C GLY A 192 1.13 4.23 1.90
N ALA A 193 -0.20 4.14 1.85
CA ALA A 193 -1.06 5.28 1.52
C ALA A 193 -1.03 6.34 2.63
N ALA A 194 -1.12 5.94 3.89
CA ALA A 194 -0.97 6.84 5.03
C ALA A 194 0.43 7.48 5.04
N THR A 195 1.48 6.68 4.80
CA THR A 195 2.86 7.17 4.68
C THR A 195 3.00 8.21 3.56
N ALA A 196 2.40 7.96 2.38
CA ALA A 196 2.41 8.90 1.26
C ALA A 196 1.73 10.23 1.60
N LEU A 197 0.61 10.18 2.31
CA LEU A 197 -0.15 11.37 2.73
C LEU A 197 0.65 12.21 3.74
N PHE A 198 1.28 11.60 4.74
CA PHE A 198 2.18 12.31 5.66
C PHE A 198 3.43 12.87 4.95
N ALA A 199 4.00 12.12 4.02
CA ALA A 199 5.16 12.60 3.24
C ALA A 199 4.78 13.81 2.36
N ALA A 200 3.59 13.81 1.75
CA ALA A 200 3.10 14.92 0.94
C ALA A 200 2.83 16.18 1.78
N GLU A 201 2.28 16.05 2.99
CA GLU A 201 2.16 17.16 3.93
C GLU A 201 3.51 17.84 4.16
N LYS A 202 4.54 17.04 4.49
CA LYS A 202 5.88 17.51 4.84
C LYS A 202 6.67 18.05 3.65
N LEU A 203 6.51 17.46 2.46
CA LEU A 203 7.15 17.91 1.22
C LEU A 203 6.49 19.16 0.62
N GLY A 204 5.24 19.42 0.98
CA GLY A 204 4.52 20.61 0.53
C GLY A 204 4.41 20.72 -0.98
N GLY A 205 4.89 21.82 -1.56
CA GLY A 205 4.82 22.08 -3.01
C GLY A 205 5.75 21.22 -3.88
N ASP A 206 6.62 20.40 -3.29
CA ASP A 206 7.53 19.52 -4.03
C ASP A 206 6.81 18.27 -4.56
N VAL A 207 5.60 17.96 -4.06
CA VAL A 207 4.75 16.86 -4.51
C VAL A 207 3.60 17.42 -5.30
N GLN A 208 3.45 16.97 -6.55
CA GLN A 208 2.38 17.37 -7.44
C GLN A 208 1.05 16.74 -7.04
N GLY A 209 1.03 15.44 -6.83
CA GLY A 209 -0.18 14.73 -6.43
C GLY A 209 0.09 13.44 -5.65
N VAL A 210 -0.93 12.97 -4.94
CA VAL A 210 -0.91 11.72 -4.19
C VAL A 210 -2.06 10.82 -4.64
N VAL A 211 -1.76 9.57 -4.95
CA VAL A 211 -2.76 8.50 -5.09
C VAL A 211 -2.71 7.64 -3.84
N ALA A 212 -3.79 7.58 -3.09
CA ALA A 212 -3.87 6.83 -1.84
C ALA A 212 -5.01 5.81 -1.90
N MET A 213 -4.65 4.53 -1.94
CA MET A 213 -5.61 3.42 -1.97
C MET A 213 -5.78 2.86 -0.56
N GLU A 214 -7.03 2.80 -0.10
CA GLU A 214 -7.43 2.14 1.15
C GLU A 214 -6.64 2.58 2.39
N SER A 215 -6.36 3.89 2.45
CA SER A 215 -5.71 4.49 3.61
C SER A 215 -6.64 4.55 4.80
N PHE A 216 -6.10 4.35 5.99
CA PHE A 216 -6.80 4.71 7.22
C PHE A 216 -6.76 6.22 7.45
N ALA A 217 -7.76 6.75 8.16
CA ALA A 217 -7.80 8.13 8.63
C ALA A 217 -7.17 8.28 10.03
N ASN A 218 -7.27 7.21 10.85
CA ASN A 218 -6.66 7.15 12.18
C ASN A 218 -6.11 5.74 12.42
N ALA A 219 -4.88 5.63 12.94
CA ALA A 219 -4.21 4.35 13.12
C ALA A 219 -4.85 3.49 14.22
N GLY A 220 -5.22 4.09 15.37
CA GLY A 220 -5.87 3.37 16.46
C GLY A 220 -7.22 2.76 16.02
N ASP A 221 -8.06 3.54 15.33
CA ASP A 221 -9.35 3.10 14.79
C ASP A 221 -9.15 1.94 13.78
N ALA A 222 -8.13 2.06 12.91
CA ALA A 222 -7.81 1.03 11.94
C ALA A 222 -7.38 -0.28 12.60
N ILE A 223 -6.53 -0.24 13.61
CA ILE A 223 -6.09 -1.42 14.36
C ILE A 223 -7.27 -2.11 15.06
N ARG A 224 -8.16 -1.33 15.69
CA ARG A 224 -9.36 -1.85 16.38
C ARG A 224 -10.32 -2.57 15.43
N SER A 225 -10.40 -2.15 14.17
CA SER A 225 -11.23 -2.82 13.17
C SER A 225 -10.51 -3.98 12.47
N MET A 226 -9.27 -3.78 12.04
CA MET A 226 -8.49 -4.73 11.25
C MET A 226 -8.17 -6.02 12.01
N ILE A 227 -7.66 -5.91 13.24
CA ILE A 227 -7.17 -7.08 13.98
C ILE A 227 -8.30 -8.08 14.27
N PRO A 228 -9.47 -7.69 14.82
CA PRO A 228 -10.58 -8.62 15.01
C PRO A 228 -11.07 -9.22 13.69
N HIS A 229 -11.12 -8.43 12.60
CA HIS A 229 -11.49 -8.93 11.28
C HIS A 229 -10.53 -10.02 10.79
N LEU A 230 -9.21 -9.78 10.86
CA LEU A 230 -8.20 -10.76 10.48
C LEU A 230 -8.29 -12.04 11.33
N LEU A 231 -8.52 -11.93 12.63
CA LEU A 231 -8.70 -13.07 13.51
C LEU A 231 -9.98 -13.86 13.20
N ALA A 232 -11.04 -13.20 12.73
CA ALA A 232 -12.29 -13.84 12.32
C ALA A 232 -12.21 -14.50 10.94
N SER A 233 -11.21 -14.18 10.13
CA SER A 233 -11.06 -14.68 8.76
C SER A 233 -10.96 -16.21 8.70
N GLN A 234 -11.51 -16.80 7.63
CA GLN A 234 -11.46 -18.24 7.36
C GLN A 234 -10.71 -18.48 6.03
N PRO A 235 -9.39 -18.54 6.07
CA PRO A 235 -8.61 -18.72 4.86
C PRO A 235 -8.80 -20.12 4.26
N HIS A 236 -8.55 -20.26 2.97
CA HIS A 236 -8.65 -21.53 2.28
C HIS A 236 -7.40 -22.41 2.52
N GLY A 237 -7.63 -23.73 2.54
CA GLY A 237 -6.58 -24.72 2.75
C GLY A 237 -6.30 -25.00 4.23
N TRP A 238 -6.06 -26.29 4.53
CA TRP A 238 -5.95 -26.78 5.90
C TRP A 238 -4.79 -26.14 6.71
N GLN A 239 -3.67 -25.81 6.05
CA GLN A 239 -2.53 -25.17 6.71
C GLN A 239 -2.86 -23.75 7.15
N ALA A 240 -3.47 -22.96 6.25
CA ALA A 240 -3.88 -21.59 6.55
C ALA A 240 -5.00 -21.57 7.61
N GLN A 241 -5.92 -22.52 7.56
CA GLN A 241 -6.97 -22.71 8.60
C GLN A 241 -6.37 -23.05 9.97
N ALA A 242 -5.34 -23.92 10.01
CA ALA A 242 -4.64 -24.25 11.27
C ALA A 242 -3.92 -23.03 11.86
N VAL A 243 -3.26 -22.23 11.04
CA VAL A 243 -2.62 -20.97 11.46
C VAL A 243 -3.65 -19.97 11.97
N ALA A 244 -4.77 -19.79 11.25
CA ALA A 244 -5.86 -18.91 11.67
C ALA A 244 -6.53 -19.39 12.98
N ALA A 245 -6.74 -20.69 13.14
CA ALA A 245 -7.27 -21.26 14.38
C ALA A 245 -6.33 -21.03 15.58
N TYR A 246 -5.01 -21.19 15.37
CA TYR A 246 -4.02 -20.88 16.40
C TYR A 246 -4.01 -19.38 16.74
N ALA A 247 -4.07 -18.50 15.73
CA ALA A 247 -4.11 -17.06 15.96
C ALA A 247 -5.37 -16.65 16.74
N ARG A 248 -6.55 -17.19 16.38
CA ARG A 248 -7.79 -16.98 17.14
C ARG A 248 -7.64 -17.44 18.59
N TRP A 249 -7.21 -18.68 18.79
CA TRP A 249 -7.01 -19.21 20.14
C TRP A 249 -6.06 -18.35 20.97
N ARG A 250 -5.04 -17.78 20.35
CA ARG A 250 -3.98 -17.01 21.04
C ARG A 250 -4.37 -15.56 21.31
N TYR A 251 -5.19 -14.95 20.45
CA TYR A 251 -5.38 -13.50 20.43
C TYR A 251 -6.84 -13.02 20.48
N ALA A 252 -7.85 -13.89 20.31
CA ALA A 252 -9.25 -13.46 20.17
C ALA A 252 -9.81 -12.76 21.41
N ASP A 253 -9.36 -13.15 22.59
CA ASP A 253 -9.85 -12.61 23.88
C ASP A 253 -9.01 -11.40 24.36
N GLN A 254 -8.09 -10.88 23.53
CA GLN A 254 -7.29 -9.72 23.93
C GLN A 254 -8.07 -8.42 23.77
N ASP A 255 -8.06 -7.62 24.81
CA ASP A 255 -8.56 -6.24 24.77
C ASP A 255 -7.67 -5.39 23.85
N MET A 256 -8.24 -4.89 22.75
CA MET A 256 -7.51 -4.10 21.78
C MET A 256 -7.01 -2.79 22.34
N ASP A 257 -7.72 -2.16 23.27
CA ASP A 257 -7.25 -0.93 23.92
C ASP A 257 -6.02 -1.21 24.79
N ALA A 258 -6.00 -2.32 25.50
CA ALA A 258 -4.82 -2.74 26.25
C ALA A 258 -3.62 -3.09 25.34
N VAL A 259 -3.89 -3.72 24.20
CA VAL A 259 -2.87 -4.04 23.16
C VAL A 259 -2.29 -2.75 22.57
N ILE A 260 -3.14 -1.81 22.18
CA ILE A 260 -2.73 -0.49 21.65
C ILE A 260 -1.94 0.29 22.70
N ALA A 261 -2.42 0.36 23.94
CA ALA A 261 -1.69 1.03 25.01
C ALA A 261 -0.31 0.40 25.28
N ALA A 262 -0.19 -0.92 25.16
CA ALA A 262 1.10 -1.61 25.28
C ALA A 262 2.02 -1.32 24.08
N ALA A 263 1.47 -1.23 22.86
CA ALA A 263 2.22 -0.83 21.67
C ALA A 263 2.69 0.64 21.78
N ASN A 264 1.81 1.58 22.17
CA ASN A 264 2.13 2.99 22.33
C ASN A 264 3.34 3.22 23.24
N ARG A 265 3.41 2.50 24.38
CA ARG A 265 4.56 2.59 25.30
C ARG A 265 5.88 2.17 24.67
N ARG A 266 5.86 1.25 23.72
CA ARG A 266 7.06 0.74 23.01
C ARG A 266 7.43 1.59 21.80
N LEU A 267 6.41 2.10 21.11
CA LEU A 267 6.59 2.95 19.92
C LEU A 267 7.06 4.37 20.32
N GLY A 268 6.70 4.84 21.53
CA GLY A 268 6.83 6.24 21.89
C GLY A 268 5.85 7.15 21.12
N VAL A 269 4.84 6.55 20.47
CA VAL A 269 3.80 7.22 19.69
C VAL A 269 2.45 6.77 20.19
N ASP A 270 1.51 7.70 20.32
CA ASP A 270 0.11 7.39 20.60
C ASP A 270 -0.63 7.14 19.28
N LEU A 271 -0.98 5.87 19.03
CA LEU A 271 -1.64 5.44 17.80
C LEU A 271 -3.00 6.10 17.59
N ASP A 272 -3.69 6.49 18.66
CA ASP A 272 -4.94 7.25 18.57
C ASP A 272 -4.73 8.71 18.12
N GLN A 273 -3.50 9.23 18.22
CA GLN A 273 -3.12 10.55 17.73
C GLN A 273 -2.48 10.52 16.33
N VAL A 274 -2.27 9.34 15.76
CA VAL A 274 -1.82 9.22 14.37
C VAL A 274 -3.01 9.47 13.43
N ASP A 275 -3.21 10.76 13.10
CA ASP A 275 -4.35 11.27 12.33
C ASP A 275 -3.92 11.69 10.92
N VAL A 276 -4.21 10.83 9.94
CA VAL A 276 -3.92 11.05 8.52
C VAL A 276 -4.85 12.12 7.93
N SER A 277 -6.07 12.29 8.49
CA SER A 277 -7.00 13.32 8.01
C SER A 277 -6.42 14.72 8.19
N ARG A 278 -5.66 14.94 9.27
CA ARG A 278 -4.95 16.20 9.48
C ARG A 278 -3.86 16.43 8.43
N ALA A 279 -3.13 15.39 8.07
CA ALA A 279 -2.12 15.48 6.99
C ALA A 279 -2.75 15.81 5.64
N VAL A 280 -3.88 15.19 5.31
CA VAL A 280 -4.66 15.51 4.10
C VAL A 280 -5.14 16.96 4.11
N ALA A 281 -5.65 17.46 5.25
CA ALA A 281 -6.10 18.84 5.38
C ALA A 281 -4.97 19.87 5.20
N ALA A 282 -3.76 19.54 5.66
CA ALA A 282 -2.59 20.41 5.59
C ALA A 282 -1.82 20.30 4.26
N SER A 283 -2.04 19.23 3.47
CA SER A 283 -1.33 18.99 2.23
C SER A 283 -1.66 20.03 1.16
N ARG A 284 -0.63 20.45 0.42
CA ARG A 284 -0.77 21.29 -0.79
C ARG A 284 -0.94 20.47 -2.06
N ALA A 285 -0.59 19.21 -2.06
CA ALA A 285 -0.74 18.31 -3.20
C ALA A 285 -2.22 18.02 -3.47
N CYS A 286 -2.55 17.73 -4.71
CA CYS A 286 -3.83 17.12 -5.05
C CYS A 286 -3.85 15.68 -4.57
N VAL A 287 -4.97 15.21 -4.06
CA VAL A 287 -5.10 13.86 -3.52
C VAL A 287 -6.21 13.10 -4.25
N LEU A 288 -5.89 11.93 -4.78
CA LEU A 288 -6.85 10.98 -5.30
C LEU A 288 -6.95 9.80 -4.31
N LEU A 289 -8.08 9.71 -3.64
CA LEU A 289 -8.41 8.65 -2.69
C LEU A 289 -9.24 7.58 -3.38
N LEU A 290 -8.88 6.32 -3.18
CA LEU A 290 -9.56 5.15 -3.74
C LEU A 290 -9.86 4.17 -2.61
N HIS A 291 -11.11 3.69 -2.50
CA HIS A 291 -11.52 2.78 -1.44
C HIS A 291 -12.57 1.78 -1.90
N GLY A 292 -12.45 0.53 -1.49
CA GLY A 292 -13.47 -0.51 -1.73
C GLY A 292 -14.60 -0.43 -0.71
N ASP A 293 -15.87 -0.55 -1.16
CA ASP A 293 -17.02 -0.48 -0.26
C ASP A 293 -17.17 -1.75 0.61
N GLN A 294 -16.45 -2.83 0.26
CA GLN A 294 -16.41 -4.08 1.01
C GLN A 294 -15.13 -4.22 1.87
N ASP A 295 -14.33 -3.17 1.97
CA ASP A 295 -13.11 -3.22 2.80
C ASP A 295 -13.46 -3.35 4.28
N GLN A 296 -13.11 -4.50 4.85
CA GLN A 296 -13.27 -4.82 6.27
C GLN A 296 -11.97 -4.72 7.05
N HIS A 297 -10.82 -4.57 6.38
CA HIS A 297 -9.53 -4.33 7.03
C HIS A 297 -9.43 -2.87 7.47
N ILE A 298 -9.63 -1.98 6.51
CA ILE A 298 -9.72 -0.53 6.73
C ILE A 298 -11.12 -0.12 6.27
N ARG A 299 -12.03 0.06 7.22
CA ARG A 299 -13.43 0.32 6.89
C ARG A 299 -13.60 1.54 5.99
N VAL A 300 -14.53 1.47 5.07
CA VAL A 300 -14.79 2.50 4.05
C VAL A 300 -15.07 3.89 4.65
N ASP A 301 -15.56 3.96 5.90
CA ASP A 301 -15.75 5.23 6.60
C ASP A 301 -14.42 5.98 6.86
N GLN A 302 -13.30 5.27 6.97
CA GLN A 302 -11.98 5.89 7.05
C GLN A 302 -11.64 6.66 5.75
N GLY A 303 -11.86 6.06 4.58
CA GLY A 303 -11.69 6.72 3.28
C GLY A 303 -12.58 7.95 3.12
N ARG A 304 -13.85 7.85 3.54
CA ARG A 304 -14.80 8.97 3.53
C ARG A 304 -14.38 10.11 4.44
N ARG A 305 -13.80 9.81 5.62
CA ARG A 305 -13.21 10.84 6.52
C ARG A 305 -12.06 11.57 5.85
N LEU A 306 -11.16 10.85 5.19
CA LEU A 306 -10.05 11.46 4.43
C LEU A 306 -10.55 12.38 3.32
N ALA A 307 -11.59 11.96 2.59
CA ALA A 307 -12.19 12.76 1.52
C ALA A 307 -12.77 14.08 2.02
N GLN A 308 -13.33 14.09 3.22
CA GLN A 308 -13.91 15.28 3.83
C GLN A 308 -12.86 16.24 4.43
N ALA A 309 -11.62 15.77 4.61
CA ALA A 309 -10.57 16.54 5.26
C ALA A 309 -10.05 17.71 4.41
N SER A 310 -10.14 17.64 3.06
CA SER A 310 -9.61 18.67 2.17
C SER A 310 -10.41 18.80 0.88
N PRO A 311 -10.68 20.04 0.41
CA PRO A 311 -11.26 20.24 -0.92
C PRO A 311 -10.32 19.85 -2.06
N ARG A 312 -9.05 19.57 -1.78
CA ARG A 312 -8.06 19.08 -2.73
C ARG A 312 -8.07 17.56 -2.86
N ALA A 313 -8.89 16.86 -2.06
CA ALA A 313 -9.02 15.41 -2.10
C ALA A 313 -10.24 15.02 -2.94
N HIS A 314 -10.02 14.25 -3.99
CA HIS A 314 -11.06 13.57 -4.75
C HIS A 314 -11.17 12.12 -4.30
N TYR A 315 -12.39 11.59 -4.23
CA TYR A 315 -12.66 10.26 -3.69
C TYR A 315 -13.43 9.40 -4.67
N ILE A 316 -12.95 8.19 -4.90
CA ILE A 316 -13.62 7.16 -5.67
C ILE A 316 -13.88 5.96 -4.75
N GLU A 317 -15.14 5.60 -4.59
CA GLU A 317 -15.56 4.39 -3.90
C GLU A 317 -15.91 3.32 -4.91
N MET A 318 -15.25 2.17 -4.84
CA MET A 318 -15.47 1.06 -5.78
C MET A 318 -16.38 0.00 -5.18
N ARG A 319 -17.52 -0.19 -5.82
CA ARG A 319 -18.51 -1.20 -5.38
C ARG A 319 -17.97 -2.60 -5.53
N GLY A 320 -18.13 -3.34 -4.43
CA GLY A 320 -17.82 -4.75 -4.36
C GLY A 320 -16.32 -5.03 -4.25
N GLU A 321 -15.41 -4.05 -4.27
CA GLU A 321 -13.99 -4.27 -4.01
C GLU A 321 -13.69 -4.22 -2.50
N ASP A 322 -12.70 -5.00 -2.08
CA ASP A 322 -12.21 -5.07 -0.71
C ASP A 322 -10.72 -4.67 -0.65
N HIS A 323 -10.15 -4.69 0.54
CA HIS A 323 -8.77 -4.29 0.82
C HIS A 323 -7.70 -4.98 -0.04
N ILE A 324 -7.99 -6.19 -0.52
CA ILE A 324 -7.06 -6.96 -1.34
C ILE A 324 -7.37 -6.78 -2.83
N THR A 325 -8.65 -6.75 -3.18
CA THR A 325 -9.07 -6.75 -4.58
C THR A 325 -8.97 -5.38 -5.23
N LEU A 326 -9.21 -4.28 -4.50
CA LEU A 326 -9.11 -2.93 -5.06
C LEU A 326 -7.73 -2.61 -5.66
N PRO A 327 -6.61 -2.82 -4.96
CA PRO A 327 -5.29 -2.55 -5.54
C PRO A 327 -4.96 -3.42 -6.75
N MET A 328 -5.68 -4.51 -6.95
CA MET A 328 -5.52 -5.41 -8.10
C MET A 328 -6.32 -4.97 -9.32
N ARG A 329 -7.17 -3.94 -9.20
CA ARG A 329 -7.99 -3.42 -10.32
C ARG A 329 -7.21 -2.47 -11.23
N ILE A 330 -5.98 -2.84 -11.57
CA ILE A 330 -5.12 -2.09 -12.50
C ILE A 330 -5.78 -1.97 -13.88
N ASP A 331 -6.56 -2.97 -14.28
CA ASP A 331 -7.36 -3.00 -15.51
C ASP A 331 -8.28 -1.78 -15.64
N LEU A 332 -8.88 -1.34 -14.54
CA LEU A 332 -9.77 -0.17 -14.48
C LEU A 332 -9.04 1.07 -14.00
N LEU A 333 -8.30 0.95 -12.92
CA LEU A 333 -7.73 2.10 -12.22
C LEU A 333 -6.49 2.66 -12.90
N GLY A 334 -5.75 1.84 -13.67
CA GLY A 334 -4.51 2.28 -14.32
C GLY A 334 -4.72 3.46 -15.25
N GLY A 335 -5.78 3.41 -16.07
CA GLY A 335 -6.14 4.52 -16.97
C GLY A 335 -6.67 5.75 -16.23
N ILE A 336 -7.45 5.56 -15.16
CA ILE A 336 -7.99 6.66 -14.34
C ILE A 336 -6.86 7.41 -13.63
N VAL A 337 -5.93 6.68 -13.04
CA VAL A 337 -4.77 7.25 -12.34
C VAL A 337 -3.86 8.00 -13.32
N ASP A 338 -3.55 7.41 -14.48
CA ASP A 338 -2.72 8.07 -15.50
C ASP A 338 -3.37 9.34 -16.04
N ASP A 339 -4.67 9.31 -16.40
CA ASP A 339 -5.42 10.50 -16.85
C ASP A 339 -5.43 11.58 -15.75
N TRP A 340 -5.69 11.19 -14.49
CA TRP A 340 -5.74 12.14 -13.39
C TRP A 340 -4.37 12.80 -13.15
N MET A 341 -3.29 12.04 -13.05
CA MET A 341 -1.94 12.56 -12.85
C MET A 341 -1.51 13.48 -14.01
N SER A 342 -1.84 13.14 -15.25
CA SER A 342 -1.48 13.93 -16.43
C SER A 342 -2.16 15.30 -16.46
N ARG A 343 -3.39 15.39 -15.94
CA ARG A 343 -4.16 16.64 -15.87
C ARG A 343 -3.80 17.50 -14.67
N ASP A 344 -3.34 16.88 -13.59
CA ASP A 344 -2.93 17.58 -12.39
C ASP A 344 -1.73 18.50 -12.66
N VAL A 345 -0.73 18.03 -13.42
CA VAL A 345 0.40 18.88 -13.85
C VAL A 345 -0.01 20.08 -14.66
N SER A 346 -1.09 19.95 -15.44
CA SER A 346 -1.56 20.96 -16.39
C SER A 346 -2.64 21.85 -15.81
N ALA A 347 -3.06 21.64 -14.56
CA ALA A 347 -4.17 22.35 -13.96
C ALA A 347 -3.84 23.84 -13.78
N PRO A 348 -4.52 24.77 -14.45
CA PRO A 348 -4.39 26.19 -14.18
C PRO A 348 -4.97 26.46 -12.78
N ASP A 349 -4.44 27.47 -12.12
CA ASP A 349 -4.97 28.04 -10.86
C ASP A 349 -4.91 27.13 -9.63
N GLY A 350 -4.12 26.04 -9.65
CA GLY A 350 -3.93 25.15 -8.50
C GLY A 350 -5.20 24.37 -8.10
N LEU A 351 -6.18 24.26 -8.99
CA LEU A 351 -7.34 23.41 -8.80
C LEU A 351 -6.99 21.94 -9.07
N CYS A 352 -7.41 21.07 -8.16
CA CYS A 352 -7.21 19.64 -8.35
C CYS A 352 -8.21 19.08 -9.36
N PRO A 353 -7.76 18.31 -10.38
CA PRO A 353 -8.66 17.78 -11.40
C PRO A 353 -9.54 16.68 -10.80
N ALA A 354 -10.84 16.73 -11.05
CA ALA A 354 -11.72 15.63 -10.72
C ALA A 354 -11.38 14.39 -11.58
N PRO A 355 -11.40 13.18 -11.01
CA PRO A 355 -11.14 11.96 -11.78
C PRO A 355 -12.23 11.76 -12.85
N ARG A 356 -11.84 11.30 -14.04
CA ARG A 356 -12.75 10.91 -15.11
C ARG A 356 -13.06 9.43 -15.00
N LEU A 357 -14.32 9.10 -14.78
CA LEU A 357 -14.75 7.70 -14.61
C LEU A 357 -15.36 7.19 -15.92
N PRO A 358 -15.06 5.95 -16.35
CA PRO A 358 -15.74 5.30 -17.45
C PRO A 358 -17.24 5.15 -17.17
N LEU A 359 -18.09 5.32 -18.18
CA LEU A 359 -19.55 5.27 -18.04
C LEU A 359 -20.11 3.91 -17.58
N GLU A 360 -19.36 2.84 -17.74
CA GLU A 360 -19.79 1.46 -17.47
C GLU A 360 -19.29 0.91 -16.12
N ALA A 361 -18.56 1.70 -15.35
CA ALA A 361 -17.94 1.19 -14.14
C ALA A 361 -18.81 1.38 -12.90
N ASN A 362 -18.78 0.38 -12.00
CA ASN A 362 -19.46 0.38 -10.69
C ASN A 362 -18.81 1.37 -9.69
N PHE A 363 -18.66 2.63 -10.09
CA PHE A 363 -18.11 3.66 -9.21
C PHE A 363 -19.21 4.46 -8.54
N MET A 364 -18.98 4.81 -7.28
CA MET A 364 -19.63 5.95 -6.63
C MET A 364 -18.56 7.03 -6.43
N ALA A 365 -18.62 8.10 -7.24
CA ALA A 365 -17.91 9.32 -6.89
C ALA A 365 -18.79 10.07 -5.87
N LEU A 366 -18.27 10.30 -4.67
CA LEU A 366 -18.90 11.27 -3.79
C LEU A 366 -18.59 12.64 -4.36
N ALA A 367 -19.62 13.29 -4.93
CA ALA A 367 -19.53 14.71 -5.27
C ALA A 367 -19.18 15.48 -3.99
N GLN A 368 -18.09 16.20 -4.00
CA GLN A 368 -17.83 17.19 -2.95
C GLN A 368 -18.98 18.18 -2.99
N GLY A 369 -19.73 18.28 -1.89
CA GLY A 369 -20.82 19.22 -1.76
C GLY A 369 -20.28 20.62 -1.99
N VAL A 370 -20.54 21.19 -3.15
CA VAL A 370 -20.54 22.66 -3.31
C VAL A 370 -21.64 23.15 -2.39
N GLY A 371 -21.25 23.69 -1.24
CA GLY A 371 -22.14 24.39 -0.33
C GLY A 371 -22.77 25.57 -1.10
N GLY A 372 -23.87 25.31 -1.76
CA GLY A 372 -24.76 26.33 -2.27
C GLY A 372 -25.48 26.94 -1.09
N SER A 373 -24.95 28.02 -0.54
CA SER A 373 -25.73 28.98 0.20
C SER A 373 -26.72 29.63 -0.77
N ASN A 374 -27.93 29.14 -0.83
CA ASN A 374 -29.04 29.92 -1.30
C ASN A 374 -29.65 30.63 -0.10
N GLY A 375 -29.47 31.99 -0.12
CA GLY A 375 -30.17 32.93 0.74
C GLY A 375 -31.66 33.01 0.44
#